data_9ec192d22b01cf801f88e62567151aa5
#
_entry.id   9ec192d22b01cf801f88e62567151aa5
#
_cell.length_a   1.000
_cell.length_b   1.000
_cell.length_c   1.000
_cell.angle_alpha   90.00
_cell.angle_beta   90.00
_cell.angle_gamma   90.00
#
_symmetry.space_group_name_H-M   'P 1'
#
loop_
_entity.id
_entity.type
_entity.pdbx_description
1 polymer ?
#
loop_
_entity_poly.entity_id
_entity_poly.type
_entity_poly.pdbx_seq_one_letter_code
_entity_poly.pdbx_strand_id
1 'polypeptide(L)'
;RCQPCVAFCREGALSILGRAPEASAPNRNVPPPEELLDLIRCRRSFRSYRKENLDSERLKKLREMLAFVPTGVNAHSLDFAFVDELAVMDEIRETVLGRLRKLMALDPLPPEAAGFSRYRRLILAGEDAIFRGAPHLLAVSAAEHSPCPQIDPVIALSYFELYAQSLGVGTLWCGLAAGALRVFPDVMARFAIPEGYRLGYVMLFGPTALHYPRAVQPEPVAIRSVR
;
A
#
# COMPACT_ATOMS: atom_id res chain seq x y z
N ARG A 1 19.64 14.17 -7.03
CA ARG A 1 18.32 13.54 -6.86
C ARG A 1 17.38 14.34 -5.95
N CYS A 2 17.88 15.07 -4.94
CA CYS A 2 17.07 15.74 -3.93
C CYS A 2 16.31 17.01 -4.42
N GLN A 3 16.81 17.69 -5.46
CA GLN A 3 16.22 18.85 -6.15
C GLN A 3 15.84 20.08 -5.30
N PRO A 4 16.41 20.38 -4.12
CA PRO A 4 16.07 21.61 -3.40
C PRO A 4 16.45 22.87 -4.18
N CYS A 5 17.50 22.83 -4.99
CA CYS A 5 17.86 23.95 -5.87
C CYS A 5 16.73 24.30 -6.85
N VAL A 6 16.05 23.32 -7.42
CA VAL A 6 14.88 23.54 -8.28
C VAL A 6 13.71 24.09 -7.47
N ALA A 7 13.46 23.54 -6.28
CA ALA A 7 12.38 23.96 -5.41
C ALA A 7 12.55 25.42 -4.91
N PHE A 8 13.78 25.89 -4.73
CA PHE A 8 14.08 27.28 -4.30
C PHE A 8 14.16 28.27 -5.46
N CYS A 9 14.25 27.81 -6.70
CA CYS A 9 14.39 28.69 -7.86
C CYS A 9 13.06 29.37 -8.18
N ARG A 10 12.89 30.62 -7.75
CA ARG A 10 11.67 31.43 -7.99
C ARG A 10 11.43 31.67 -9.47
N GLU A 11 12.50 31.90 -10.22
CA GLU A 11 12.45 32.22 -11.66
C GLU A 11 12.27 30.98 -12.55
N GLY A 12 12.29 29.78 -11.97
CA GLY A 12 12.22 28.55 -12.76
C GLY A 12 13.36 28.40 -13.78
N ALA A 13 14.54 28.97 -13.49
CA ALA A 13 15.64 29.04 -14.44
C ALA A 13 16.60 27.82 -14.38
N LEU A 14 16.40 26.92 -13.42
CA LEU A 14 17.31 25.79 -13.20
C LEU A 14 16.78 24.53 -13.84
N SER A 15 17.51 23.94 -14.77
CA SER A 15 17.30 22.58 -15.24
C SER A 15 18.18 21.60 -14.44
N ILE A 16 17.67 20.42 -14.16
CA ILE A 16 18.40 19.39 -13.44
C ILE A 16 18.14 18.01 -14.05
N LEU A 17 19.19 17.22 -14.24
CA LEU A 17 19.10 15.90 -14.84
C LEU A 17 18.35 15.87 -16.19
N GLY A 18 18.57 16.90 -17.02
CA GLY A 18 17.94 17.04 -18.34
C GLY A 18 16.45 17.41 -18.31
N ARG A 19 15.90 17.73 -17.14
CA ARG A 19 14.51 18.18 -17.01
C ARG A 19 14.44 19.71 -17.10
N ALA A 20 13.57 20.18 -17.98
CA ALA A 20 13.32 21.62 -18.13
C ALA A 20 12.62 22.19 -16.88
N PRO A 21 12.91 23.46 -16.51
CA PRO A 21 12.31 24.11 -15.35
C PRO A 21 10.77 24.11 -15.39
N GLU A 22 10.21 24.25 -16.57
CA GLU A 22 8.76 24.29 -16.82
C GLU A 22 8.06 22.97 -16.44
N ALA A 23 8.82 21.87 -16.39
CA ALA A 23 8.31 20.57 -15.93
C ALA A 23 8.10 20.52 -14.40
N SER A 24 8.65 21.49 -13.66
CA SER A 24 8.43 21.64 -12.21
C SER A 24 7.16 22.42 -11.95
N ALA A 25 6.15 21.74 -11.43
CA ALA A 25 4.91 22.44 -11.06
C ALA A 25 5.19 23.52 -10.01
N PRO A 26 4.67 24.74 -10.16
CA PRO A 26 4.76 25.73 -9.10
C PRO A 26 4.04 25.19 -7.86
N ASN A 27 4.59 25.49 -6.67
CA ASN A 27 3.96 25.10 -5.40
C ASN A 27 2.63 25.85 -5.26
N ARG A 28 1.54 25.17 -5.62
CA ARG A 28 0.18 25.69 -5.59
C ARG A 28 -0.62 24.90 -4.54
N ASN A 29 -1.40 25.64 -3.76
CA ASN A 29 -2.52 25.10 -2.99
C ASN A 29 -2.16 23.90 -2.06
N VAL A 30 -1.48 24.20 -0.97
CA VAL A 30 -1.56 23.33 0.20
C VAL A 30 -3.04 23.27 0.60
N PRO A 31 -3.64 22.09 0.78
CA PRO A 31 -5.03 21.97 1.21
C PRO A 31 -5.21 22.67 2.57
N PRO A 32 -6.37 23.27 2.84
CA PRO A 32 -6.67 23.78 4.16
C PRO A 32 -6.44 22.74 5.24
N PRO A 33 -5.87 23.09 6.41
CA PRO A 33 -5.56 22.13 7.47
C PRO A 33 -6.76 21.28 7.89
N GLU A 34 -7.95 21.85 7.89
CA GLU A 34 -9.20 21.18 8.26
C GLU A 34 -9.58 20.09 7.25
N GLU A 35 -9.41 20.33 5.95
CA GLU A 35 -9.70 19.32 4.91
C GLU A 35 -8.75 18.13 5.01
N LEU A 36 -7.45 18.38 5.24
CA LEU A 36 -6.49 17.32 5.45
C LEU A 36 -6.79 16.54 6.73
N LEU A 37 -7.15 17.24 7.81
CA LEU A 37 -7.51 16.60 9.09
C LEU A 37 -8.79 15.77 8.96
N ASP A 38 -9.76 16.24 8.20
CA ASP A 38 -10.99 15.49 7.94
C ASP A 38 -10.72 14.23 7.11
N LEU A 39 -9.83 14.27 6.12
CA LEU A 39 -9.38 13.09 5.41
C LEU A 39 -8.76 12.06 6.37
N ILE A 40 -7.88 12.51 7.29
CA ILE A 40 -7.25 11.66 8.31
C ILE A 40 -8.31 11.06 9.26
N ARG A 41 -9.28 11.84 9.71
CA ARG A 41 -10.37 11.41 10.60
C ARG A 41 -11.31 10.40 9.94
N CYS A 42 -11.59 10.58 8.64
CA CYS A 42 -12.50 9.75 7.87
C CYS A 42 -11.84 8.51 7.29
N ARG A 43 -10.49 8.44 7.29
CA ARG A 43 -9.74 7.28 6.80
C ARG A 43 -10.18 5.99 7.49
N ARG A 44 -10.42 4.94 6.71
CA ARG A 44 -10.87 3.63 7.19
C ARG A 44 -10.13 2.48 6.55
N SER A 45 -10.04 1.39 7.27
CA SER A 45 -9.64 0.10 6.72
C SER A 45 -10.87 -0.57 6.09
N PHE A 46 -10.91 -0.62 4.76
CA PHE A 46 -12.00 -1.26 4.02
C PHE A 46 -11.77 -2.76 3.92
N ARG A 47 -12.81 -3.55 4.18
CA ARG A 47 -12.79 -5.02 4.15
C ARG A 47 -13.91 -5.61 3.30
N SER A 48 -14.51 -4.76 2.48
CA SER A 48 -15.55 -5.12 1.52
C SER A 48 -15.36 -4.24 0.29
N TYR A 49 -15.20 -4.88 -0.85
CA TYR A 49 -14.92 -4.25 -2.12
C TYR A 49 -15.96 -4.66 -3.15
N ARG A 50 -16.14 -3.84 -4.19
CA ARG A 50 -16.84 -4.25 -5.39
C ARG A 50 -15.93 -5.15 -6.22
N LYS A 51 -16.51 -6.15 -6.88
CA LYS A 51 -15.77 -7.07 -7.75
C LYS A 51 -15.63 -6.46 -9.15
N GLU A 52 -14.87 -5.38 -9.24
CA GLU A 52 -14.60 -4.64 -10.46
C GLU A 52 -13.24 -3.95 -10.40
N ASN A 53 -12.62 -3.70 -11.55
CA ASN A 53 -11.40 -2.92 -11.64
C ASN A 53 -11.66 -1.45 -11.31
N LEU A 54 -10.65 -0.76 -10.78
CA LEU A 54 -10.62 0.69 -10.80
C LEU A 54 -10.46 1.18 -12.24
N ASP A 55 -11.01 2.35 -12.53
CA ASP A 55 -10.76 3.01 -13.82
C ASP A 55 -9.28 3.37 -13.99
N SER A 56 -8.87 3.48 -15.24
CA SER A 56 -7.49 3.74 -15.63
C SER A 56 -6.96 5.09 -15.13
N GLU A 57 -7.83 6.10 -14.98
CA GLU A 57 -7.44 7.43 -14.50
C GLU A 57 -7.05 7.39 -13.02
N ARG A 58 -7.86 6.75 -12.16
CA ARG A 58 -7.52 6.57 -10.75
C ARG A 58 -6.28 5.72 -10.57
N LEU A 59 -6.13 4.61 -11.32
CA LEU A 59 -4.92 3.78 -11.29
C LEU A 59 -3.68 4.59 -11.70
N LYS A 60 -3.78 5.42 -12.74
CA LYS A 60 -2.70 6.30 -13.17
C LYS A 60 -2.30 7.27 -12.08
N LYS A 61 -3.25 7.98 -11.47
CA LYS A 61 -3.00 8.92 -10.36
C LYS A 61 -2.33 8.23 -9.17
N LEU A 62 -2.77 7.02 -8.82
CA LEU A 62 -2.21 6.23 -7.73
C LEU A 62 -0.75 5.80 -8.01
N ARG A 63 -0.39 5.55 -9.25
CA ARG A 63 1.00 5.25 -9.64
C ARG A 63 1.87 6.51 -9.61
N GLU A 64 1.37 7.61 -10.17
CA GLU A 64 2.12 8.87 -10.26
C GLU A 64 2.49 9.45 -8.89
N MET A 65 1.60 9.33 -7.89
CA MET A 65 1.88 9.84 -6.55
C MET A 65 3.06 9.15 -5.86
N LEU A 66 3.37 7.89 -6.22
CA LEU A 66 4.48 7.14 -5.62
C LEU A 66 5.85 7.74 -5.93
N ALA A 67 5.96 8.55 -6.98
CA ALA A 67 7.18 9.30 -7.27
C ALA A 67 7.50 10.39 -6.23
N PHE A 68 6.52 10.78 -5.42
CA PHE A 68 6.63 11.87 -4.43
C PHE A 68 6.75 11.38 -2.99
N VAL A 69 6.78 10.06 -2.76
CA VAL A 69 6.95 9.54 -1.40
C VAL A 69 8.37 9.78 -0.89
N PRO A 70 8.51 10.28 0.35
CA PRO A 70 9.83 10.48 0.93
C PRO A 70 10.49 9.14 1.28
N THR A 71 11.82 9.10 1.22
CA THR A 71 12.63 7.96 1.65
C THR A 71 13.80 8.43 2.49
N GLY A 72 14.34 7.57 3.35
CA GLY A 72 15.52 7.87 4.15
C GLY A 72 16.67 8.39 3.29
N VAL A 73 17.25 9.53 3.68
CA VAL A 73 18.28 10.31 2.95
C VAL A 73 17.96 10.52 1.46
N ASN A 74 16.70 10.51 1.10
CA ASN A 74 16.23 10.63 -0.29
C ASN A 74 16.83 9.56 -1.24
N ALA A 75 16.96 8.34 -0.74
CA ALA A 75 17.61 7.24 -1.44
C ALA A 75 16.82 6.74 -2.66
N HIS A 76 15.49 6.90 -2.67
CA HIS A 76 14.59 6.41 -3.73
C HIS A 76 14.79 4.92 -4.06
N SER A 77 15.01 4.10 -3.03
CA SER A 77 15.32 2.68 -3.12
C SER A 77 14.11 1.79 -2.84
N LEU A 78 12.93 2.23 -3.27
CA LEU A 78 11.70 1.46 -3.24
C LEU A 78 11.38 0.88 -4.61
N ASP A 79 10.73 -0.27 -4.60
CA ASP A 79 10.11 -0.89 -5.75
C ASP A 79 8.62 -1.13 -5.47
N PHE A 80 7.78 -0.95 -6.49
CA PHE A 80 6.32 -0.96 -6.38
C PHE A 80 5.73 -1.93 -7.38
N ALA A 81 5.20 -3.04 -6.90
CA ALA A 81 4.51 -4.03 -7.72
C ALA A 81 2.99 -3.90 -7.55
N PHE A 82 2.29 -3.60 -8.62
CA PHE A 82 0.83 -3.51 -8.66
C PHE A 82 0.22 -4.78 -9.22
N VAL A 83 -0.82 -5.30 -8.55
CA VAL A 83 -1.83 -6.15 -9.17
C VAL A 83 -3.01 -5.24 -9.49
N ASP A 84 -3.12 -4.82 -10.74
CA ASP A 84 -4.07 -3.81 -11.23
C ASP A 84 -5.21 -4.38 -12.09
N GLU A 85 -5.20 -5.70 -12.27
CA GLU A 85 -6.27 -6.44 -12.95
C GLU A 85 -6.95 -7.42 -12.01
N LEU A 86 -8.28 -7.35 -11.93
CA LEU A 86 -9.10 -8.23 -11.10
C LEU A 86 -8.85 -9.71 -11.43
N ALA A 87 -8.71 -10.06 -12.71
CA ALA A 87 -8.45 -11.43 -13.12
C ALA A 87 -7.15 -11.98 -12.54
N VAL A 88 -6.07 -11.18 -12.58
CA VAL A 88 -4.77 -11.55 -11.98
C VAL A 88 -4.88 -11.66 -10.46
N MET A 89 -5.64 -10.76 -9.84
CA MET A 89 -5.88 -10.80 -8.39
C MET A 89 -6.70 -12.04 -7.99
N ASP A 90 -7.69 -12.44 -8.80
CA ASP A 90 -8.49 -13.64 -8.57
C ASP A 90 -7.61 -14.90 -8.67
N GLU A 91 -6.71 -15.01 -9.66
CA GLU A 91 -5.75 -16.12 -9.75
C GLU A 91 -4.84 -16.23 -8.53
N ILE A 92 -4.27 -15.09 -8.07
CA ILE A 92 -3.42 -15.05 -6.87
C ILE A 92 -4.23 -15.50 -5.65
N ARG A 93 -5.44 -14.97 -5.50
CA ARG A 93 -6.37 -15.29 -4.42
C ARG A 93 -6.69 -16.78 -4.36
N GLU A 94 -7.13 -17.36 -5.48
CA GLU A 94 -7.48 -18.77 -5.58
C GLU A 94 -6.29 -19.68 -5.26
N THR A 95 -5.12 -19.34 -5.80
CA THR A 95 -3.87 -20.09 -5.54
C THR A 95 -3.53 -20.08 -4.06
N VAL A 96 -3.48 -18.89 -3.45
CA VAL A 96 -3.11 -18.73 -2.04
C VAL A 96 -4.13 -19.38 -1.11
N LEU A 97 -5.42 -19.11 -1.32
CA LEU A 97 -6.48 -19.69 -0.45
C LEU A 97 -6.56 -21.20 -0.59
N GLY A 98 -6.40 -21.73 -1.81
CA GLY A 98 -6.38 -23.18 -2.05
C GLY A 98 -5.23 -23.88 -1.32
N ARG A 99 -4.04 -23.27 -1.32
CA ARG A 99 -2.87 -23.80 -0.61
C ARG A 99 -2.99 -23.62 0.90
N LEU A 100 -3.41 -22.45 1.37
CA LEU A 100 -3.65 -22.22 2.81
C LEU A 100 -4.68 -23.19 3.36
N ARG A 101 -5.75 -23.50 2.61
CA ARG A 101 -6.76 -24.49 3.03
C ARG A 101 -6.13 -25.87 3.26
N LYS A 102 -5.23 -26.30 2.38
CA LYS A 102 -4.50 -27.58 2.55
C LYS A 102 -3.64 -27.56 3.81
N LEU A 103 -2.89 -26.47 4.05
CA LEU A 103 -2.07 -26.33 5.26
C LEU A 103 -2.94 -26.29 6.54
N MET A 104 -4.06 -25.55 6.51
CA MET A 104 -4.99 -25.46 7.64
C MET A 104 -5.69 -26.77 7.99
N ALA A 105 -5.76 -27.72 7.06
CA ALA A 105 -6.33 -29.05 7.32
C ALA A 105 -5.37 -29.98 8.08
N LEU A 106 -4.10 -29.66 8.17
CA LEU A 106 -3.10 -30.45 8.86
C LEU A 106 -3.22 -30.30 10.39
N ASP A 107 -2.87 -31.38 11.11
CA ASP A 107 -2.77 -31.39 12.57
C ASP A 107 -1.56 -32.26 12.99
N PRO A 108 -0.53 -31.70 13.63
CA PRO A 108 -0.41 -30.28 14.02
C PRO A 108 -0.28 -29.32 12.83
N LEU A 109 -0.68 -28.06 13.05
CA LEU A 109 -0.53 -27.00 12.07
C LEU A 109 0.98 -26.72 11.83
N PRO A 110 1.45 -26.70 10.58
CA PRO A 110 2.86 -26.44 10.29
C PRO A 110 3.26 -25.01 10.68
N PRO A 111 4.53 -24.79 11.10
CA PRO A 111 5.01 -23.50 11.61
C PRO A 111 4.78 -22.32 10.64
N GLU A 112 4.98 -22.52 9.35
CA GLU A 112 4.76 -21.51 8.31
C GLU A 112 3.31 -21.04 8.22
N ALA A 113 2.36 -21.86 8.64
CA ALA A 113 0.94 -21.54 8.65
C ALA A 113 0.43 -20.99 9.99
N ALA A 114 1.29 -20.96 11.02
CA ALA A 114 0.90 -20.52 12.38
C ALA A 114 0.30 -19.13 12.42
N GLY A 115 0.81 -18.18 11.61
CA GLY A 115 0.31 -16.82 11.51
C GLY A 115 -1.16 -16.71 11.03
N PHE A 116 -1.70 -17.77 10.44
CA PHE A 116 -3.08 -17.83 9.95
C PHE A 116 -4.02 -18.62 10.86
N SER A 117 -3.54 -19.20 11.95
CA SER A 117 -4.29 -20.06 12.88
C SER A 117 -5.61 -19.45 13.35
N ARG A 118 -5.60 -18.15 13.68
CA ARG A 118 -6.80 -17.39 14.07
C ARG A 118 -7.91 -17.41 13.00
N TYR A 119 -7.54 -17.58 11.73
CA TYR A 119 -8.46 -17.57 10.58
C TYR A 119 -8.74 -18.99 10.07
N ARG A 120 -8.24 -20.05 10.73
CA ARG A 120 -8.36 -21.45 10.31
C ARG A 120 -9.78 -21.83 9.92
N ARG A 121 -10.77 -21.49 10.76
CA ARG A 121 -12.18 -21.80 10.51
C ARG A 121 -12.70 -21.16 9.22
N LEU A 122 -12.41 -19.88 8.99
CA LEU A 122 -12.85 -19.16 7.80
C LEU A 122 -12.18 -19.71 6.54
N ILE A 123 -10.86 -19.96 6.60
CA ILE A 123 -10.10 -20.51 5.47
C ILE A 123 -10.61 -21.90 5.11
N LEU A 124 -10.88 -22.79 6.08
CA LEU A 124 -11.44 -24.12 5.85
C LEU A 124 -12.87 -24.04 5.27
N ALA A 125 -13.67 -23.07 5.68
CA ALA A 125 -15.00 -22.81 5.12
C ALA A 125 -14.96 -22.21 3.70
N GLY A 126 -13.78 -21.88 3.18
CA GLY A 126 -13.61 -21.30 1.85
C GLY A 126 -13.80 -19.78 1.78
N GLU A 127 -13.86 -19.12 2.93
CA GLU A 127 -13.99 -17.66 2.97
C GLU A 127 -12.65 -16.97 2.71
N ASP A 128 -12.68 -15.87 1.96
CA ASP A 128 -11.50 -15.03 1.71
C ASP A 128 -11.17 -14.14 2.92
N ALA A 129 -10.56 -14.76 3.93
CA ALA A 129 -10.09 -14.06 5.12
C ALA A 129 -8.79 -13.27 4.88
N ILE A 130 -8.08 -13.53 3.79
CA ILE A 130 -6.77 -12.95 3.47
C ILE A 130 -6.89 -11.67 2.67
N PHE A 131 -7.52 -11.75 1.48
CA PHE A 131 -7.58 -10.63 0.53
C PHE A 131 -8.89 -9.84 0.60
N ARG A 132 -9.89 -10.34 1.36
CA ARG A 132 -11.18 -9.65 1.60
C ARG A 132 -11.93 -9.26 0.32
N GLY A 133 -11.75 -10.00 -0.76
CA GLY A 133 -12.36 -9.72 -2.04
C GLY A 133 -11.79 -8.47 -2.76
N ALA A 134 -10.65 -7.94 -2.31
CA ALA A 134 -10.04 -6.77 -2.94
C ALA A 134 -9.64 -7.06 -4.39
N PRO A 135 -9.96 -6.18 -5.36
CA PRO A 135 -9.62 -6.38 -6.75
C PRO A 135 -8.16 -6.04 -7.07
N HIS A 136 -7.48 -5.30 -6.20
CA HIS A 136 -6.12 -4.82 -6.44
C HIS A 136 -5.24 -4.96 -5.21
N LEU A 137 -3.93 -5.00 -5.47
CA LEU A 137 -2.90 -5.10 -4.45
C LEU A 137 -1.69 -4.26 -4.86
N LEU A 138 -1.13 -3.53 -3.90
CA LEU A 138 0.17 -2.88 -4.00
C LEU A 138 1.14 -3.56 -3.03
N ALA A 139 2.19 -4.17 -3.56
CA ALA A 139 3.33 -4.65 -2.80
C ALA A 139 4.46 -3.63 -2.89
N VAL A 140 5.01 -3.25 -1.74
CA VAL A 140 6.15 -2.33 -1.67
C VAL A 140 7.34 -3.07 -1.10
N SER A 141 8.43 -3.08 -1.85
CA SER A 141 9.72 -3.64 -1.46
C SER A 141 10.78 -2.55 -1.36
N ALA A 142 11.82 -2.82 -0.60
CA ALA A 142 12.95 -1.91 -0.42
C ALA A 142 14.27 -2.64 -0.61
N ALA A 143 15.27 -1.93 -1.16
CA ALA A 143 16.62 -2.46 -1.23
C ALA A 143 17.15 -2.73 0.18
N GLU A 144 17.70 -3.93 0.41
CA GLU A 144 18.16 -4.38 1.74
C GLU A 144 19.23 -3.48 2.35
N HIS A 145 20.06 -2.90 1.49
CA HIS A 145 21.15 -2.02 1.87
C HIS A 145 20.74 -0.53 1.93
N SER A 146 19.45 -0.20 1.72
CA SER A 146 19.00 1.18 1.85
C SER A 146 19.06 1.65 3.30
N PRO A 147 19.14 2.96 3.55
CA PRO A 147 19.22 3.49 4.92
C PRO A 147 18.05 3.13 5.83
N CYS A 148 16.84 3.00 5.26
CA CYS A 148 15.62 2.77 6.01
C CYS A 148 14.71 1.69 5.39
N PRO A 149 15.21 0.45 5.16
CA PRO A 149 14.51 -0.54 4.34
C PRO A 149 13.21 -1.04 4.96
N GLN A 150 13.05 -0.92 6.27
CA GLN A 150 11.84 -1.35 6.99
C GLN A 150 10.82 -0.21 7.16
N ILE A 151 11.26 1.04 7.06
CA ILE A 151 10.46 2.23 7.34
C ILE A 151 9.88 2.80 6.04
N ASP A 152 10.71 2.95 5.02
CA ASP A 152 10.35 3.58 3.75
C ASP A 152 9.10 2.94 3.08
N PRO A 153 8.94 1.59 3.04
CA PRO A 153 7.71 0.98 2.52
C PRO A 153 6.45 1.37 3.29
N VAL A 154 6.55 1.51 4.62
CA VAL A 154 5.43 1.91 5.47
C VAL A 154 5.06 3.38 5.23
N ILE A 155 6.06 4.25 5.09
CA ILE A 155 5.84 5.66 4.73
C ILE A 155 5.15 5.74 3.37
N ALA A 156 5.66 5.04 2.36
CA ALA A 156 5.08 5.05 1.02
C ALA A 156 3.61 4.61 1.03
N LEU A 157 3.29 3.51 1.73
CA LEU A 157 1.92 3.03 1.85
C LEU A 157 1.02 3.97 2.66
N SER A 158 1.56 4.71 3.63
CA SER A 158 0.80 5.72 4.38
C SER A 158 0.37 6.88 3.48
N TYR A 159 1.28 7.35 2.62
CA TYR A 159 0.96 8.37 1.62
C TYR A 159 -0.04 7.84 0.59
N PHE A 160 0.18 6.61 0.11
CA PHE A 160 -0.73 5.94 -0.82
C PHE A 160 -2.15 5.81 -0.23
N GLU A 161 -2.29 5.39 1.02
CA GLU A 161 -3.57 5.23 1.70
C GLU A 161 -4.36 6.55 1.70
N LEU A 162 -3.74 7.64 2.15
CA LEU A 162 -4.39 8.94 2.23
C LEU A 162 -4.82 9.43 0.84
N TYR A 163 -3.92 9.32 -0.14
CA TYR A 163 -4.24 9.75 -1.50
C TYR A 163 -5.31 8.86 -2.16
N ALA A 164 -5.24 7.54 -1.97
CA ALA A 164 -6.26 6.63 -2.48
C ALA A 164 -7.65 6.95 -1.91
N GLN A 165 -7.74 7.19 -0.60
CA GLN A 165 -9.02 7.52 0.02
C GLN A 165 -9.54 8.91 -0.38
N SER A 166 -8.69 9.88 -0.70
CA SER A 166 -9.12 11.15 -1.28
C SER A 166 -9.72 10.99 -2.68
N LEU A 167 -9.35 9.92 -3.39
CA LEU A 167 -9.92 9.53 -4.68
C LEU A 167 -11.16 8.62 -4.55
N GLY A 168 -11.66 8.39 -3.33
CA GLY A 168 -12.78 7.47 -3.07
C GLY A 168 -12.42 5.99 -3.22
N VAL A 169 -11.13 5.65 -3.17
CA VAL A 169 -10.63 4.27 -3.26
C VAL A 169 -10.42 3.71 -1.87
N GLY A 170 -11.07 2.58 -1.56
CA GLY A 170 -10.89 1.90 -0.28
C GLY A 170 -9.54 1.21 -0.19
N THR A 171 -8.93 1.23 0.99
CA THR A 171 -7.61 0.64 1.26
C THR A 171 -7.64 -0.25 2.49
N LEU A 172 -6.74 -1.22 2.55
CA LEU A 172 -6.53 -2.08 3.71
C LEU A 172 -5.05 -2.46 3.84
N TRP A 173 -4.43 -2.09 4.95
CA TRP A 173 -3.14 -2.64 5.38
C TRP A 173 -3.30 -4.13 5.62
N CYS A 174 -2.63 -4.97 4.83
CA CYS A 174 -2.87 -6.41 4.85
C CYS A 174 -1.63 -7.23 5.21
N GLY A 175 -1.37 -7.35 6.53
CA GLY A 175 -0.31 -8.24 7.04
C GLY A 175 -0.54 -9.71 6.70
N LEU A 176 -1.80 -10.15 6.58
CA LEU A 176 -2.11 -11.53 6.17
C LEU A 176 -1.69 -11.80 4.73
N ALA A 177 -1.97 -10.87 3.80
CA ALA A 177 -1.51 -11.00 2.42
C ALA A 177 0.02 -10.98 2.34
N ALA A 178 0.68 -10.06 3.05
CA ALA A 178 2.14 -10.02 3.14
C ALA A 178 2.73 -11.33 3.70
N GLY A 179 2.09 -11.90 4.73
CA GLY A 179 2.44 -13.21 5.29
C GLY A 179 2.28 -14.34 4.28
N ALA A 180 1.15 -14.38 3.58
CA ALA A 180 0.86 -15.40 2.58
C ALA A 180 1.86 -15.38 1.42
N LEU A 181 2.24 -14.19 0.93
CA LEU A 181 3.26 -14.06 -0.11
C LEU A 181 4.61 -14.61 0.36
N ARG A 182 4.98 -14.40 1.63
CA ARG A 182 6.23 -14.96 2.18
C ARG A 182 6.20 -16.49 2.34
N VAL A 183 5.03 -17.06 2.61
CA VAL A 183 4.85 -18.53 2.74
C VAL A 183 4.88 -19.22 1.38
N PHE A 184 4.51 -18.52 0.30
CA PHE A 184 4.47 -19.08 -1.05
C PHE A 184 5.43 -18.36 -2.01
N PRO A 185 6.72 -18.76 -2.06
CA PRO A 185 7.76 -18.08 -2.85
C PRO A 185 7.45 -18.02 -4.36
N ASP A 186 6.77 -19.00 -4.91
CA ASP A 186 6.37 -19.02 -6.31
C ASP A 186 5.27 -17.98 -6.62
N VAL A 187 4.36 -17.72 -5.66
CA VAL A 187 3.40 -16.61 -5.77
C VAL A 187 4.14 -15.28 -5.62
N MET A 188 5.08 -15.20 -4.66
CA MET A 188 5.92 -14.02 -4.47
C MET A 188 6.72 -13.69 -5.75
N ALA A 189 7.23 -14.68 -6.46
CA ALA A 189 8.01 -14.49 -7.69
C ALA A 189 7.20 -13.78 -8.80
N ARG A 190 5.86 -13.87 -8.79
CA ARG A 190 5.00 -13.13 -9.74
C ARG A 190 5.10 -11.62 -9.58
N PHE A 191 5.54 -11.13 -8.43
CA PHE A 191 5.71 -9.69 -8.16
C PHE A 191 7.03 -9.16 -8.71
N ALA A 192 7.91 -10.03 -9.24
CA ALA A 192 9.19 -9.68 -9.86
C ALA A 192 10.03 -8.70 -9.02
N ILE A 193 10.02 -8.90 -7.68
CA ILE A 193 10.80 -8.07 -6.76
C ILE A 193 12.28 -8.14 -7.18
N PRO A 194 12.95 -7.00 -7.38
CA PRO A 194 14.34 -7.00 -7.84
C PRO A 194 15.30 -7.73 -6.89
N GLU A 195 16.37 -8.27 -7.43
CA GLU A 195 17.44 -8.87 -6.61
C GLU A 195 17.99 -7.85 -5.61
N GLY A 196 18.25 -8.28 -4.38
CA GLY A 196 18.68 -7.41 -3.28
C GLY A 196 17.58 -6.54 -2.67
N TYR A 197 16.31 -6.77 -3.07
CA TYR A 197 15.14 -6.15 -2.44
C TYR A 197 14.35 -7.16 -1.62
N ARG A 198 13.69 -6.65 -0.57
CA ARG A 198 12.75 -7.45 0.25
C ARG A 198 11.38 -6.82 0.30
N LEU A 199 10.36 -7.68 0.28
CA LEU A 199 8.99 -7.24 0.53
C LEU A 199 8.89 -6.58 1.91
N GLY A 200 8.62 -5.29 1.92
CA GLY A 200 8.32 -4.52 3.13
C GLY A 200 6.89 -4.80 3.61
N TYR A 201 5.92 -4.33 2.85
CA TYR A 201 4.51 -4.52 3.19
C TYR A 201 3.59 -4.52 1.98
N VAL A 202 2.29 -4.81 2.24
CA VAL A 202 1.26 -4.95 1.20
C VAL A 202 0.02 -4.15 1.60
N MET A 203 -0.56 -3.46 0.63
CA MET A 203 -1.86 -2.82 0.76
C MET A 203 -2.83 -3.38 -0.28
N LEU A 204 -4.00 -3.78 0.18
CA LEU A 204 -5.14 -4.10 -0.68
C LEU A 204 -5.91 -2.81 -0.97
N PHE A 205 -6.43 -2.66 -2.18
CA PHE A 205 -7.19 -1.49 -2.53
C PHE A 205 -8.22 -1.77 -3.63
N GLY A 206 -9.18 -0.87 -3.77
CA GLY A 206 -10.20 -1.01 -4.82
C GLY A 206 -11.44 -0.17 -4.57
N PRO A 207 -12.44 -0.23 -5.49
CA PRO A 207 -13.73 0.42 -5.30
C PRO A 207 -14.44 -0.20 -4.10
N THR A 208 -15.00 0.66 -3.25
CA THR A 208 -15.65 0.20 -2.01
C THR A 208 -17.11 -0.16 -2.24
N ALA A 209 -17.57 -1.20 -1.54
CA ALA A 209 -18.99 -1.53 -1.45
C ALA A 209 -19.69 -0.77 -0.31
N LEU A 210 -18.93 -0.16 0.60
CA LEU A 210 -19.43 0.51 1.80
C LEU A 210 -19.09 1.99 1.78
N HIS A 211 -20.01 2.79 2.26
CA HIS A 211 -19.80 4.19 2.57
C HIS A 211 -19.95 4.39 4.09
N TYR A 212 -18.98 5.09 4.70
CA TYR A 212 -19.01 5.43 6.11
C TYR A 212 -19.47 6.88 6.27
N PRO A 213 -20.71 7.12 6.76
CA PRO A 213 -21.25 8.48 6.82
C PRO A 213 -20.68 9.34 7.95
N ARG A 214 -19.85 8.76 8.83
CA ARG A 214 -19.28 9.45 9.98
C ARG A 214 -17.85 9.03 10.23
N ALA A 215 -17.04 9.99 10.74
CA ALA A 215 -15.71 9.72 11.28
C ALA A 215 -15.78 8.95 12.61
N VAL A 216 -14.66 8.40 13.05
CA VAL A 216 -14.52 7.82 14.39
C VAL A 216 -14.39 8.91 15.45
N GLN A 217 -14.77 8.53 16.68
CA GLN A 217 -14.41 9.28 17.88
C GLN A 217 -13.25 8.52 18.55
N PRO A 218 -12.01 9.03 18.41
CA PRO A 218 -10.85 8.35 18.97
C PRO A 218 -10.81 8.52 20.49
N GLU A 219 -10.22 7.54 21.17
CA GLU A 219 -9.84 7.69 22.57
C GLU A 219 -8.75 8.76 22.72
N PRO A 220 -8.70 9.48 23.87
CA PRO A 220 -7.63 10.42 24.14
C PRO A 220 -6.25 9.76 24.07
N VAL A 221 -5.29 10.42 23.41
CA VAL A 221 -3.91 9.95 23.36
C VAL A 221 -3.05 10.64 24.41
N ALA A 222 -2.14 9.90 25.04
CA ALA A 222 -1.18 10.46 25.96
C ALA A 222 -0.07 11.20 25.19
N ILE A 223 -0.01 12.51 25.37
CA ILE A 223 1.03 13.38 24.78
C ILE A 223 1.86 13.96 25.92
N ARG A 224 3.19 13.88 25.82
CA ARG A 224 4.11 14.41 26.80
C ARG A 224 5.00 15.46 26.14
N SER A 225 5.19 16.58 26.82
CA SER A 225 6.20 17.59 26.46
C SER A 225 7.49 17.31 27.22
N VAL A 226 8.60 17.16 26.52
CA VAL A 226 9.93 17.12 27.12
C VAL A 226 10.41 18.56 27.26
N ARG A 227 10.83 18.93 28.49
CA ARG A 227 11.33 20.26 28.81
C ARG A 227 12.77 20.17 29.30
#